data_b90dfcb4a663ee56b49358fa7ae6cd3c
#
_entry.id   b90dfcb4a663ee56b49358fa7ae6cd3c
#
_cell.length_a   1.000
_cell.length_b   1.000
_cell.length_c   1.000
_cell.angle_alpha   90.00
_cell.angle_beta   90.00
_cell.angle_gamma   90.00
#
_symmetry.space_group_name_H-M   'P 1'
#
loop_
_entity.id
_entity.type
_entity.pdbx_description
1 polymer ?
#
loop_
_entity_poly.entity_id
_entity_poly.type
_entity_poly.pdbx_seq_one_letter_code
_entity_poly.pdbx_strand_id
1 'polypeptide(L)'
;MAVLLEQDREQPVQAHLDELTWRTTVLFTAVAVLTLAWSTVVNDVLHLALISLQPCPGDCLNVYDPAQWSAVRWLTSLLLALLSALPLVAFHVLQFAKPGLLPSEYTALRRWMMVSILTLVCLSMVLMTHVLPALYDMGYQQHREAGLAAQYSAIDMLLVAAYCVWSLMVIAATWTGLVVMGRLGVLNQSTADVWRLRLYGVGTLLLLLSLPDHAQPVLL
;
A
#
# COMPACT_ATOMS: atom_id res chain seq x y z
N MET A 1 -1.59 -30.53 21.56
CA MET A 1 -2.79 -31.31 21.14
C MET A 1 -3.49 -30.50 20.08
N ALA A 2 -3.44 -30.91 18.82
CA ALA A 2 -4.21 -30.25 17.77
C ALA A 2 -5.68 -30.66 17.97
N VAL A 3 -6.56 -29.69 18.18
CA VAL A 3 -8.01 -29.93 18.23
C VAL A 3 -8.45 -30.05 16.77
N LEU A 4 -8.72 -31.30 16.31
CA LEU A 4 -9.35 -31.53 15.02
C LEU A 4 -10.78 -30.98 15.09
N LEU A 5 -11.06 -29.95 14.31
CA LEU A 5 -12.41 -29.43 14.14
C LEU A 5 -13.18 -30.37 13.21
N GLU A 6 -14.48 -30.56 13.43
CA GLU A 6 -15.38 -31.36 12.57
C GLU A 6 -15.33 -30.97 11.07
N GLN A 7 -14.73 -29.84 10.76
CA GLN A 7 -14.57 -29.32 9.41
C GLN A 7 -13.16 -29.53 8.82
N ASP A 8 -12.22 -30.10 9.57
CA ASP A 8 -10.88 -30.46 9.08
C ASP A 8 -11.01 -31.61 8.06
N ARG A 9 -11.03 -31.22 6.79
CA ARG A 9 -10.90 -32.19 5.69
C ARG A 9 -9.42 -32.30 5.33
N GLU A 10 -8.89 -33.52 5.41
CA GLU A 10 -7.59 -33.83 4.81
C GLU A 10 -7.69 -33.62 3.29
N GLN A 11 -7.31 -32.44 2.83
CA GLN A 11 -7.22 -32.17 1.39
C GLN A 11 -5.77 -32.33 0.94
N PRO A 12 -5.53 -32.92 -0.24
CA PRO A 12 -4.19 -33.00 -0.80
C PRO A 12 -3.62 -31.58 -1.00
N VAL A 13 -2.30 -31.43 -0.78
CA VAL A 13 -1.59 -30.15 -0.93
C VAL A 13 -1.88 -29.50 -2.28
N GLN A 14 -2.05 -30.30 -3.33
CA GLN A 14 -2.41 -29.84 -4.67
C GLN A 14 -3.70 -29.01 -4.69
N ALA A 15 -4.75 -29.45 -3.96
CA ALA A 15 -6.02 -28.71 -3.92
C ALA A 15 -5.87 -27.34 -3.26
N HIS A 16 -5.02 -27.21 -2.25
CA HIS A 16 -4.71 -25.92 -1.62
C HIS A 16 -3.93 -24.99 -2.55
N LEU A 17 -2.99 -25.55 -3.35
CA LEU A 17 -2.25 -24.78 -4.34
C LEU A 17 -3.16 -24.31 -5.48
N ASP A 18 -4.06 -25.16 -5.95
CA ASP A 18 -5.02 -24.80 -7.01
C ASP A 18 -5.97 -23.69 -6.54
N GLU A 19 -6.46 -23.80 -5.29
CA GLU A 19 -7.29 -22.76 -4.68
C GLU A 19 -6.53 -21.41 -4.55
N LEU A 20 -5.28 -21.45 -4.08
CA LEU A 20 -4.44 -20.26 -3.95
C LEU A 20 -4.19 -19.61 -5.31
N THR A 21 -3.85 -20.43 -6.31
CA THR A 21 -3.60 -19.97 -7.69
C THR A 21 -4.85 -19.29 -8.28
N TRP A 22 -6.01 -19.91 -8.13
CA TRP A 22 -7.27 -19.34 -8.56
C TRP A 22 -7.55 -17.98 -7.91
N ARG A 23 -7.44 -17.89 -6.59
CA ARG A 23 -7.66 -16.66 -5.82
C ARG A 23 -6.70 -15.55 -6.25
N THR A 24 -5.42 -15.90 -6.42
CA THR A 24 -4.39 -14.95 -6.89
C THR A 24 -4.70 -14.46 -8.30
N THR A 25 -5.12 -15.33 -9.19
CA THR A 25 -5.51 -14.96 -10.57
C THR A 25 -6.70 -14.00 -10.55
N VAL A 26 -7.72 -14.26 -9.75
CA VAL A 26 -8.89 -13.36 -9.60
C VAL A 26 -8.45 -11.98 -9.09
N LEU A 27 -7.60 -11.94 -8.05
CA LEU A 27 -7.09 -10.68 -7.50
C LEU A 27 -6.26 -9.91 -8.53
N PHE A 28 -5.36 -10.59 -9.24
CA PHE A 28 -4.55 -9.95 -10.29
C PHE A 28 -5.43 -9.36 -11.41
N THR A 29 -6.41 -10.13 -11.87
CA THR A 29 -7.36 -9.68 -12.90
C THR A 29 -8.18 -8.49 -12.40
N ALA A 30 -8.66 -8.53 -11.16
CA ALA A 30 -9.40 -7.42 -10.57
C ALA A 30 -8.55 -6.14 -10.48
N VAL A 31 -7.28 -6.25 -10.04
CA VAL A 31 -6.36 -5.10 -10.01
C VAL A 31 -6.09 -4.56 -11.41
N ALA A 32 -5.90 -5.42 -12.42
CA ALA A 32 -5.70 -4.98 -13.80
C ALA A 32 -6.92 -4.20 -14.33
N VAL A 33 -8.13 -4.73 -14.13
CA VAL A 33 -9.38 -4.06 -14.53
C VAL A 33 -9.57 -2.73 -13.77
N LEU A 34 -9.32 -2.71 -12.46
CA LEU A 34 -9.38 -1.48 -11.67
C LEU A 34 -8.35 -0.45 -12.12
N THR A 35 -7.13 -0.88 -12.49
CA THR A 35 -6.09 0.04 -13.01
C THR A 35 -6.57 0.70 -14.29
N LEU A 36 -7.15 -0.07 -15.22
CA LEU A 36 -7.74 0.48 -16.44
C LEU A 36 -8.90 1.43 -16.14
N ALA A 37 -9.78 1.08 -15.20
CA ALA A 37 -10.87 1.96 -14.80
C ALA A 37 -10.35 3.27 -14.18
N TRP A 38 -9.38 3.21 -13.27
CA TRP A 38 -8.77 4.40 -12.68
C TRP A 38 -8.02 5.25 -13.71
N SER A 39 -7.42 4.64 -14.75
CA SER A 39 -6.70 5.38 -15.80
C SER A 39 -7.59 6.36 -16.57
N THR A 40 -8.91 6.17 -16.56
CA THR A 40 -9.87 7.07 -17.24
C THR A 40 -10.11 8.37 -16.49
N VAL A 41 -9.99 8.36 -15.14
CA VAL A 41 -10.25 9.51 -14.26
C VAL A 41 -9.01 10.01 -13.54
N VAL A 42 -7.86 9.41 -13.77
CA VAL A 42 -6.63 9.71 -13.04
C VAL A 42 -6.16 11.16 -13.19
N ASN A 43 -6.44 11.80 -14.32
CA ASN A 43 -6.07 13.20 -14.54
C ASN A 43 -6.77 14.15 -13.54
N ASP A 44 -8.04 13.89 -13.25
CA ASP A 44 -8.80 14.68 -12.28
C ASP A 44 -8.26 14.48 -10.87
N VAL A 45 -7.89 13.23 -10.53
CA VAL A 45 -7.27 12.90 -9.24
C VAL A 45 -5.91 13.59 -9.09
N LEU A 46 -5.06 13.54 -10.13
CA LEU A 46 -3.76 14.22 -10.12
C LEU A 46 -3.90 15.73 -10.01
N HIS A 47 -4.87 16.31 -10.71
CA HIS A 47 -5.15 17.74 -10.62
C HIS A 47 -5.57 18.15 -9.21
N LEU A 48 -6.49 17.40 -8.58
CA LEU A 48 -6.90 17.62 -7.19
C LEU A 48 -5.72 17.47 -6.22
N ALA A 49 -4.88 16.46 -6.42
CA ALA A 49 -3.69 16.27 -5.61
C ALA A 49 -2.71 17.45 -5.73
N LEU A 50 -2.45 17.95 -6.95
CA LEU A 50 -1.57 19.09 -7.17
C LEU A 50 -2.14 20.36 -6.52
N ILE A 51 -3.43 20.63 -6.62
CA ILE A 51 -4.06 21.77 -5.94
C ILE A 51 -3.86 21.68 -4.42
N SER A 52 -3.98 20.49 -3.84
CA SER A 52 -3.80 20.32 -2.39
C SER A 52 -2.34 20.40 -1.95
N LEU A 53 -1.40 20.01 -2.80
CA LEU A 53 0.03 19.98 -2.50
C LEU A 53 0.74 21.32 -2.77
N GLN A 54 0.16 22.19 -3.61
CA GLN A 54 0.77 23.46 -4.03
C GLN A 54 1.01 24.40 -2.83
N PRO A 55 2.28 24.74 -2.51
CA PRO A 55 2.58 25.56 -1.33
C PRO A 55 2.54 27.07 -1.60
N CYS A 56 2.49 27.49 -2.85
CA CYS A 56 2.61 28.88 -3.24
C CYS A 56 1.27 29.48 -3.71
N PRO A 57 1.04 30.78 -3.47
CA PRO A 57 -0.19 31.46 -3.87
C PRO A 57 -0.28 31.79 -5.37
N GLY A 58 0.72 31.39 -6.16
CA GLY A 58 0.81 31.62 -7.61
C GLY A 58 1.25 30.35 -8.35
N ASP A 59 1.50 30.47 -9.67
CA ASP A 59 1.97 29.36 -10.50
C ASP A 59 3.46 29.10 -10.24
N CYS A 60 3.77 28.22 -9.28
CA CYS A 60 5.14 27.77 -9.00
C CYS A 60 5.38 26.31 -9.38
N LEU A 61 4.35 25.63 -9.90
CA LEU A 61 4.47 24.25 -10.35
C LEU A 61 4.85 24.20 -11.82
N ASN A 62 5.92 23.45 -12.12
CA ASN A 62 6.39 23.23 -13.46
C ASN A 62 6.50 21.74 -13.79
N VAL A 63 6.28 21.40 -15.05
CA VAL A 63 6.52 20.06 -15.58
C VAL A 63 7.80 20.13 -16.40
N TYR A 64 8.92 19.68 -15.82
CA TYR A 64 10.23 19.72 -16.47
C TYR A 64 10.43 18.59 -17.47
N ASP A 65 9.79 17.43 -17.23
CA ASP A 65 9.85 16.28 -18.12
C ASP A 65 8.42 15.75 -18.43
N PRO A 66 7.85 16.15 -19.59
CA PRO A 66 6.52 15.69 -19.98
C PRO A 66 6.41 14.19 -20.20
N ALA A 67 7.51 13.48 -20.50
CA ALA A 67 7.49 12.03 -20.70
C ALA A 67 7.20 11.28 -19.39
N GLN A 68 7.71 11.76 -18.27
CA GLN A 68 7.46 11.20 -16.94
C GLN A 68 6.01 11.37 -16.49
N TRP A 69 5.27 12.33 -17.03
CA TRP A 69 3.86 12.49 -16.72
C TRP A 69 3.02 11.22 -17.00
N SER A 70 3.33 10.53 -18.08
CA SER A 70 2.67 9.27 -18.42
C SER A 70 2.96 8.19 -17.37
N ALA A 71 4.21 8.11 -16.90
CA ALA A 71 4.61 7.16 -15.85
C ALA A 71 3.87 7.43 -14.53
N VAL A 72 3.78 8.70 -14.12
CA VAL A 72 3.04 9.12 -12.91
C VAL A 72 1.56 8.76 -13.01
N ARG A 73 0.93 8.95 -14.17
CA ARG A 73 -0.47 8.55 -14.41
C ARG A 73 -0.68 7.05 -14.19
N TRP A 74 0.16 6.21 -14.79
CA TRP A 74 0.05 4.76 -14.65
C TRP A 74 0.33 4.31 -13.20
N LEU A 75 1.36 4.88 -12.56
CA LEU A 75 1.68 4.58 -11.17
C LEU A 75 0.52 4.94 -10.25
N THR A 76 -0.05 6.13 -10.40
CA THR A 76 -1.19 6.57 -9.59
C THR A 76 -2.44 5.70 -9.84
N SER A 77 -2.72 5.36 -11.10
CA SER A 77 -3.84 4.45 -11.43
C SER A 77 -3.67 3.08 -10.77
N LEU A 78 -2.46 2.53 -10.77
CA LEU A 78 -2.15 1.26 -10.12
C LEU A 78 -2.29 1.35 -8.60
N LEU A 79 -1.79 2.42 -7.96
CA LEU A 79 -1.93 2.63 -6.52
C LEU A 79 -3.40 2.73 -6.10
N LEU A 80 -4.20 3.48 -6.84
CA LEU A 80 -5.64 3.60 -6.58
C LEU A 80 -6.37 2.27 -6.78
N ALA A 81 -5.97 1.49 -7.80
CA ALA A 81 -6.50 0.15 -8.04
C ALA A 81 -6.17 -0.80 -6.87
N LEU A 82 -4.94 -0.78 -6.37
CA LEU A 82 -4.52 -1.58 -5.23
C LEU A 82 -5.27 -1.19 -3.95
N LEU A 83 -5.42 0.11 -3.66
CA LEU A 83 -6.22 0.58 -2.54
C LEU A 83 -7.69 0.15 -2.66
N SER A 84 -8.27 0.26 -3.85
CA SER A 84 -9.65 -0.16 -4.13
C SER A 84 -9.84 -1.67 -4.04
N ALA A 85 -8.79 -2.46 -4.31
CA ALA A 85 -8.81 -3.92 -4.23
C ALA A 85 -8.68 -4.45 -2.79
N LEU A 86 -8.29 -3.65 -1.79
CA LEU A 86 -8.07 -4.10 -0.42
C LEU A 86 -9.25 -4.87 0.20
N PRO A 87 -10.52 -4.45 0.04
CA PRO A 87 -11.65 -5.24 0.56
C PRO A 87 -11.75 -6.62 -0.09
N LEU A 88 -11.44 -6.72 -1.39
CA LEU A 88 -11.43 -7.98 -2.13
C LEU A 88 -10.28 -8.88 -1.66
N VAL A 89 -9.09 -8.32 -1.46
CA VAL A 89 -7.94 -9.04 -0.86
C VAL A 89 -8.32 -9.58 0.51
N ALA A 90 -8.90 -8.74 1.37
CA ALA A 90 -9.36 -9.16 2.70
C ALA A 90 -10.38 -10.30 2.63
N PHE A 91 -11.34 -10.22 1.71
CA PHE A 91 -12.32 -11.27 1.49
C PHE A 91 -11.65 -12.60 1.12
N HIS A 92 -10.74 -12.62 0.16
CA HIS A 92 -10.06 -13.84 -0.27
C HIS A 92 -9.17 -14.43 0.83
N VAL A 93 -8.44 -13.57 1.57
CA VAL A 93 -7.61 -14.02 2.71
C VAL A 93 -8.49 -14.64 3.81
N LEU A 94 -9.61 -14.01 4.16
CA LEU A 94 -10.54 -14.54 5.16
C LEU A 94 -11.18 -15.86 4.75
N GLN A 95 -11.56 -15.99 3.47
CA GLN A 95 -12.10 -17.24 2.95
C GLN A 95 -11.06 -18.36 2.96
N PHE A 96 -9.81 -18.05 2.62
CA PHE A 96 -8.72 -19.01 2.67
C PHE A 96 -8.39 -19.45 4.12
N ALA A 97 -8.41 -18.50 5.06
CA ALA A 97 -8.11 -18.77 6.47
C ALA A 97 -9.27 -19.47 7.23
N LYS A 98 -10.51 -19.36 6.73
CA LYS A 98 -11.72 -19.82 7.42
C LYS A 98 -11.68 -21.29 7.87
N PRO A 99 -11.19 -22.26 7.06
CA PRO A 99 -11.17 -23.66 7.46
C PRO A 99 -10.27 -23.97 8.69
N GLY A 100 -9.22 -23.17 8.90
CA GLY A 100 -8.25 -23.35 9.99
C GLY A 100 -8.53 -22.51 11.24
N LEU A 101 -9.66 -21.79 11.31
CA LEU A 101 -9.97 -20.87 12.41
C LEU A 101 -11.24 -21.27 13.15
N LEU A 102 -11.22 -21.10 14.48
CA LEU A 102 -12.42 -21.14 15.28
C LEU A 102 -13.38 -19.99 14.93
N PRO A 103 -14.71 -20.13 15.08
CA PRO A 103 -15.67 -19.07 14.77
C PRO A 103 -15.39 -17.74 15.48
N SER A 104 -14.91 -17.79 16.72
CA SER A 104 -14.49 -16.60 17.49
C SER A 104 -13.23 -15.94 16.92
N GLU A 105 -12.25 -16.72 16.48
CA GLU A 105 -11.00 -16.24 15.86
C GLU A 105 -11.27 -15.65 14.48
N TYR A 106 -12.11 -16.30 13.68
CA TYR A 106 -12.54 -15.78 12.39
C TYR A 106 -13.22 -14.40 12.51
N THR A 107 -14.13 -14.23 13.46
CA THR A 107 -14.80 -12.95 13.69
C THR A 107 -13.84 -11.88 14.16
N ALA A 108 -12.88 -12.23 15.03
CA ALA A 108 -11.84 -11.32 15.48
C ALA A 108 -10.91 -10.92 14.34
N LEU A 109 -10.45 -11.86 13.51
CA LEU A 109 -9.60 -11.59 12.35
C LEU A 109 -10.31 -10.71 11.32
N ARG A 110 -11.58 -11.02 11.01
CA ARG A 110 -12.40 -10.21 10.10
C ARG A 110 -12.50 -8.75 10.58
N ARG A 111 -12.82 -8.55 11.86
CA ARG A 111 -12.92 -7.20 12.45
C ARG A 111 -11.58 -6.47 12.36
N TRP A 112 -10.50 -7.16 12.70
CA TRP A 112 -9.15 -6.59 12.65
C TRP A 112 -8.76 -6.18 11.22
N MET A 113 -9.00 -7.01 10.22
CA MET A 113 -8.73 -6.68 8.82
C MET A 113 -9.54 -5.47 8.34
N MET A 114 -10.81 -5.39 8.68
CA MET A 114 -11.65 -4.24 8.33
C MET A 114 -11.14 -2.95 8.97
N VAL A 115 -10.76 -2.99 10.25
CA VAL A 115 -10.16 -1.84 10.94
C VAL A 115 -8.83 -1.44 10.29
N SER A 116 -7.97 -2.41 9.95
CA SER A 116 -6.68 -2.14 9.30
C SER A 116 -6.84 -1.46 7.94
N ILE A 117 -7.79 -1.90 7.11
CA ILE A 117 -8.08 -1.27 5.82
C ILE A 117 -8.58 0.16 6.03
N LEU A 118 -9.53 0.35 6.94
CA LEU A 118 -10.06 1.68 7.23
C LEU A 118 -8.96 2.61 7.73
N THR A 119 -8.12 2.14 8.65
CA THR A 119 -6.97 2.90 9.17
C THR A 119 -6.01 3.28 8.05
N LEU A 120 -5.67 2.35 7.15
CA LEU A 120 -4.79 2.62 6.03
C LEU A 120 -5.36 3.69 5.10
N VAL A 121 -6.64 3.60 4.76
CA VAL A 121 -7.30 4.61 3.92
C VAL A 121 -7.32 5.97 4.62
N CYS A 122 -7.71 6.02 5.90
CA CYS A 122 -7.71 7.26 6.67
C CYS A 122 -6.31 7.88 6.78
N LEU A 123 -5.27 7.08 7.05
CA LEU A 123 -3.89 7.57 7.10
C LEU A 123 -3.41 8.09 5.75
N SER A 124 -3.75 7.41 4.66
CA SER A 124 -3.43 7.87 3.30
C SER A 124 -4.12 9.21 2.99
N MET A 125 -5.37 9.37 3.40
CA MET A 125 -6.11 10.63 3.26
C MET A 125 -5.47 11.76 4.09
N VAL A 126 -5.17 11.51 5.37
CA VAL A 126 -4.50 12.50 6.25
C VAL A 126 -3.11 12.88 5.69
N LEU A 127 -2.36 11.89 5.20
CA LEU A 127 -1.07 12.13 4.57
C LEU A 127 -1.19 13.09 3.39
N MET A 128 -2.14 12.84 2.48
CA MET A 128 -2.32 13.63 1.25
C MET A 128 -2.90 15.01 1.52
N THR A 129 -3.81 15.15 2.49
CA THR A 129 -4.54 16.41 2.70
C THR A 129 -3.93 17.33 3.76
N HIS A 130 -3.08 16.80 4.66
CA HIS A 130 -2.52 17.57 5.76
C HIS A 130 -1.00 17.45 5.88
N VAL A 131 -0.45 16.24 5.87
CA VAL A 131 0.98 16.05 6.17
C VAL A 131 1.85 16.56 5.02
N LEU A 132 1.60 16.11 3.80
CA LEU A 132 2.39 16.52 2.64
C LEU A 132 2.24 18.02 2.31
N PRO A 133 1.02 18.60 2.28
CA PRO A 133 0.87 20.04 2.12
C PRO A 133 1.63 20.85 3.17
N ALA A 134 1.56 20.46 4.44
CA ALA A 134 2.29 21.14 5.51
C ALA A 134 3.81 21.05 5.34
N LEU A 135 4.34 19.90 4.90
CA LEU A 135 5.77 19.74 4.62
C LEU A 135 6.23 20.61 3.45
N TYR A 136 5.44 20.68 2.38
CA TYR A 136 5.75 21.54 1.23
C TYR A 136 5.65 23.02 1.58
N ASP A 137 4.67 23.44 2.39
CA ASP A 137 4.55 24.81 2.87
C ASP A 137 5.73 25.22 3.74
N MET A 138 6.15 24.36 4.67
CA MET A 138 7.36 24.60 5.48
C MET A 138 8.61 24.77 4.61
N GLY A 139 8.80 23.92 3.60
CA GLY A 139 9.89 24.03 2.65
C GLY A 139 9.84 25.34 1.84
N TYR A 140 8.66 25.72 1.40
CA TYR A 140 8.43 26.98 0.68
C TYR A 140 8.80 28.21 1.54
N GLN A 141 8.37 28.23 2.80
CA GLN A 141 8.69 29.32 3.73
C GLN A 141 10.20 29.45 3.94
N GLN A 142 10.91 28.33 4.13
CA GLN A 142 12.38 28.34 4.28
C GLN A 142 13.08 28.89 3.03
N HIS A 143 12.66 28.50 1.82
CA HIS A 143 13.23 29.04 0.58
C HIS A 143 12.98 30.55 0.45
N ARG A 144 11.78 30.98 0.83
CA ARG A 144 11.39 32.38 0.78
C ARG A 144 12.22 33.22 1.77
N GLU A 145 12.46 32.77 2.98
CA GLU A 145 13.30 33.39 3.98
C GLU A 145 14.76 33.51 3.51
N ALA A 146 15.22 32.50 2.77
CA ALA A 146 16.55 32.53 2.15
C ALA A 146 16.65 33.44 0.90
N GLY A 147 15.55 34.11 0.50
CA GLY A 147 15.49 34.95 -0.68
C GLY A 147 15.52 34.21 -2.02
N LEU A 148 15.20 32.91 -2.01
CA LEU A 148 15.17 32.06 -3.20
C LEU A 148 13.77 32.01 -3.84
N ALA A 149 13.74 32.17 -5.18
CA ALA A 149 12.53 31.91 -5.95
C ALA A 149 12.35 30.40 -6.12
N ALA A 150 11.45 29.81 -5.31
CA ALA A 150 11.19 28.38 -5.37
C ALA A 150 10.28 28.02 -6.56
N GLN A 151 10.74 27.11 -7.41
CA GLN A 151 9.94 26.44 -8.43
C GLN A 151 9.95 24.95 -8.15
N TYR A 152 8.75 24.33 -8.11
CA TYR A 152 8.60 22.93 -7.77
C TYR A 152 8.26 22.12 -9.01
N SER A 153 8.84 20.91 -9.09
CA SER A 153 8.44 19.92 -10.09
C SER A 153 7.12 19.26 -9.65
N ALA A 154 6.07 19.45 -10.42
CA ALA A 154 4.79 18.81 -10.19
C ALA A 154 4.90 17.28 -10.19
N ILE A 155 5.77 16.73 -11.05
CA ILE A 155 6.03 15.29 -11.16
C ILE A 155 6.67 14.77 -9.89
N ASP A 156 7.72 15.41 -9.39
CA ASP A 156 8.43 14.94 -8.19
C ASP A 156 7.54 14.99 -6.95
N MET A 157 6.71 16.03 -6.83
CA MET A 157 5.73 16.12 -5.73
C MET A 157 4.73 14.98 -5.76
N LEU A 158 4.20 14.62 -6.94
CA LEU A 158 3.29 13.49 -7.10
C LEU A 158 3.99 12.15 -6.87
N LEU A 159 5.25 12.00 -7.30
CA LEU A 159 6.04 10.79 -7.04
C LEU A 159 6.29 10.61 -5.54
N VAL A 160 6.69 11.66 -4.82
CA VAL A 160 6.85 11.61 -3.36
C VAL A 160 5.55 11.20 -2.69
N ALA A 161 4.42 11.78 -3.10
CA ALA A 161 3.11 11.41 -2.59
C ALA A 161 2.78 9.92 -2.85
N ALA A 162 3.04 9.44 -4.07
CA ALA A 162 2.84 8.04 -4.44
C ALA A 162 3.74 7.10 -3.63
N TYR A 163 5.01 7.43 -3.43
CA TYR A 163 5.94 6.64 -2.60
C TYR A 163 5.54 6.59 -1.13
N CYS A 164 5.03 7.69 -0.58
CA CYS A 164 4.53 7.71 0.79
C CYS A 164 3.31 6.80 0.96
N VAL A 165 2.34 6.87 0.04
CA VAL A 165 1.16 5.97 0.06
C VAL A 165 1.57 4.51 -0.13
N TRP A 166 2.48 4.23 -1.08
CA TRP A 166 3.04 2.89 -1.28
C TRP A 166 3.70 2.36 -0.02
N SER A 167 4.52 3.18 0.66
CA SER A 167 5.19 2.81 1.90
C SER A 167 4.19 2.44 3.00
N LEU A 168 3.12 3.21 3.16
CA LEU A 168 2.04 2.87 4.09
C LEU A 168 1.38 1.54 3.75
N MET A 169 1.14 1.26 2.46
CA MET A 169 0.58 -0.01 2.00
C MET A 169 1.49 -1.19 2.32
N VAL A 170 2.80 -1.08 2.07
CA VAL A 170 3.78 -2.13 2.35
C VAL A 170 3.85 -2.40 3.86
N ILE A 171 3.90 -1.36 4.69
CA ILE A 171 3.91 -1.48 6.15
C ILE A 171 2.61 -2.19 6.63
N ALA A 172 1.45 -1.74 6.15
CA ALA A 172 0.16 -2.34 6.50
C ALA A 172 0.06 -3.80 6.04
N ALA A 173 0.52 -4.13 4.83
CA ALA A 173 0.54 -5.50 4.31
C ALA A 173 1.46 -6.41 5.13
N THR A 174 2.66 -5.94 5.48
CA THR A 174 3.62 -6.69 6.32
C THR A 174 3.04 -6.95 7.70
N TRP A 175 2.45 -5.94 8.33
CA TRP A 175 1.81 -6.07 9.63
C TRP A 175 0.61 -7.02 9.59
N THR A 176 -0.24 -6.89 8.56
CA THR A 176 -1.39 -7.78 8.34
C THR A 176 -0.93 -9.22 8.15
N GLY A 177 0.10 -9.45 7.35
CA GLY A 177 0.71 -10.77 7.15
C GLY A 177 1.13 -11.42 8.47
N LEU A 178 1.84 -10.68 9.33
CA LEU A 178 2.27 -11.16 10.65
C LEU A 178 1.09 -11.56 11.53
N VAL A 179 0.05 -10.73 11.57
CA VAL A 179 -1.14 -11.01 12.39
C VAL A 179 -1.89 -12.24 11.89
N VAL A 180 -2.07 -12.37 10.57
CA VAL A 180 -2.74 -13.53 9.96
C VAL A 180 -1.95 -14.81 10.24
N MET A 181 -0.63 -14.80 10.00
CA MET A 181 0.23 -15.97 10.27
C MET A 181 0.25 -16.36 11.75
N GLY A 182 0.22 -15.35 12.65
CA GLY A 182 0.11 -15.58 14.08
C GLY A 182 -1.20 -16.27 14.48
N ARG A 183 -2.32 -15.87 13.87
CA ARG A 183 -3.65 -16.45 14.13
C ARG A 183 -3.81 -17.85 13.54
N LEU A 184 -3.16 -18.13 12.42
CA LEU A 184 -3.16 -19.47 11.80
C LEU A 184 -2.23 -20.45 12.51
N GLY A 185 -1.54 -20.04 13.58
CA GLY A 185 -0.61 -20.89 14.32
C GLY A 185 0.68 -21.25 13.55
N VAL A 186 0.92 -20.61 12.40
CA VAL A 186 2.16 -20.76 11.62
C VAL A 186 3.35 -20.19 12.39
N LEU A 187 3.11 -19.14 13.19
CA LEU A 187 4.09 -18.54 14.06
C LEU A 187 4.09 -19.26 15.43
N ASN A 188 4.94 -20.26 15.58
CA ASN A 188 5.27 -20.86 16.88
C ASN A 188 6.39 -20.08 17.56
N GLN A 189 6.55 -20.22 18.89
CA GLN A 189 7.63 -19.53 19.65
C GLN A 189 9.02 -19.78 19.06
N SER A 190 9.27 -20.96 18.48
CA SER A 190 10.55 -21.32 17.84
C SER A 190 10.74 -20.75 16.42
N THR A 191 9.66 -20.42 15.71
CA THR A 191 9.72 -19.94 14.33
C THR A 191 9.36 -18.47 14.16
N ALA A 192 8.78 -17.85 15.22
CA ALA A 192 8.26 -16.49 15.17
C ALA A 192 9.33 -15.47 14.77
N ASP A 193 10.53 -15.58 15.33
CA ASP A 193 11.60 -14.61 15.05
C ASP A 193 12.13 -14.73 13.63
N VAL A 194 12.23 -15.95 13.09
CA VAL A 194 12.64 -16.20 11.71
C VAL A 194 11.62 -15.61 10.71
N TRP A 195 10.32 -15.81 10.97
CA TRP A 195 9.26 -15.28 10.11
C TRP A 195 9.13 -13.76 10.20
N ARG A 196 9.28 -13.20 11.41
CA ARG A 196 9.33 -11.75 11.60
C ARG A 196 10.50 -11.15 10.80
N LEU A 197 11.69 -11.73 10.93
CA LEU A 197 12.88 -11.27 10.21
C LEU A 197 12.68 -11.35 8.69
N ARG A 198 12.11 -12.44 8.18
CA ARG A 198 11.82 -12.59 6.74
C ARG A 198 10.82 -11.55 6.25
N LEU A 199 9.71 -11.34 6.96
CA LEU A 199 8.68 -10.37 6.56
C LEU A 199 9.19 -8.93 6.66
N TYR A 200 9.92 -8.60 7.73
CA TYR A 200 10.57 -7.29 7.84
C TYR A 200 11.63 -7.11 6.76
N GLY A 201 12.43 -8.15 6.48
CA GLY A 201 13.43 -8.12 5.41
C GLY A 201 12.80 -7.86 4.04
N VAL A 202 11.74 -8.60 3.69
CA VAL A 202 11.00 -8.39 2.43
C VAL A 202 10.35 -7.01 2.40
N GLY A 203 9.69 -6.60 3.48
CA GLY A 203 9.08 -5.26 3.57
C GLY A 203 10.10 -4.15 3.43
N THR A 204 11.24 -4.25 4.12
CA THR A 204 12.34 -3.28 4.00
C THR A 204 12.93 -3.27 2.60
N LEU A 205 13.13 -4.43 1.98
CA LEU A 205 13.63 -4.53 0.60
C LEU A 205 12.67 -3.85 -0.38
N LEU A 206 11.36 -4.10 -0.26
CA LEU A 206 10.35 -3.45 -1.09
C LEU A 206 10.34 -1.93 -0.91
N LEU A 207 10.52 -1.44 0.32
CA LEU A 207 10.62 -0.01 0.61
C LEU A 207 11.89 0.58 -0.02
N LEU A 208 13.04 -0.06 0.14
CA LEU A 208 14.31 0.40 -0.45
C LEU A 208 14.27 0.44 -1.97
N LEU A 209 13.69 -0.58 -2.61
CA LEU A 209 13.52 -0.62 -4.07
C LEU A 209 12.51 0.43 -4.59
N SER A 210 11.65 0.95 -3.72
CA SER A 210 10.66 1.99 -4.06
C SER A 210 11.22 3.41 -3.90
N LEU A 211 12.42 3.57 -3.32
CA LEU A 211 13.00 4.89 -3.15
C LEU A 211 13.45 5.47 -4.50
N PRO A 212 13.26 6.78 -4.72
CA PRO A 212 13.74 7.43 -5.91
C PRO A 212 15.27 7.38 -6.00
N ASP A 213 15.80 7.34 -7.23
CA ASP A 213 17.23 7.12 -7.51
C ASP A 213 18.16 8.11 -6.79
N HIS A 214 17.71 9.34 -6.56
CA HIS A 214 18.48 10.35 -5.84
C HIS A 214 18.55 10.11 -4.32
N ALA A 215 17.69 9.29 -3.76
CA ALA A 215 17.73 8.90 -2.35
C ALA A 215 18.52 7.59 -2.10
N GLN A 216 18.78 6.80 -3.14
CA GLN A 216 19.50 5.52 -3.03
C GLN A 216 20.98 5.67 -2.62
N PRO A 217 21.77 6.65 -3.13
CA PRO A 217 23.18 6.77 -2.77
C PRO A 217 23.44 7.22 -1.32
N VAL A 218 22.42 7.66 -0.60
CA VAL A 218 22.52 8.04 0.83
C VAL A 218 22.45 6.81 1.74
N LEU A 219 21.98 5.66 1.22
CA LEU A 219 21.74 4.42 1.98
C LEU A 219 22.76 3.30 1.67
N LEU A 220 23.61 3.48 0.67
CA LEU A 220 24.73 2.61 0.32
C LEU A 220 26.06 3.20 0.79
#